data_45932418b27237882ad1f5088481c258
#
_entry.id   45932418b27237882ad1f5088481c258
#
_cell.length_a   1.000
_cell.length_b   1.000
_cell.length_c   1.000
_cell.angle_alpha   90.00
_cell.angle_beta   90.00
_cell.angle_gamma   90.00
#
_symmetry.space_group_name_H-M   'P 1'
#
loop_
_entity.id
_entity.type
_entity.pdbx_description
1 polymer ?
#
loop_
_entity_poly.entity_id
_entity_poly.type
_entity_poly.pdbx_seq_one_letter_code
_entity_poly.pdbx_strand_id
1 'polypeptide(L)'
;MIYELAKPEDIQAVYNVVQHTIKTIYPKYYPMEVVDFFCGHHSEDALEKDIKNGYVSVLKIDGTIVATGCFVDDHITRVYVLPEHQKKGYGTFIMKNIEEQIGEKFDKAYLDASLPVAALYEKLGFVNVMHERYPVENGVILAYEVMEKELHKISTDINYDGRKFIPKMNSENGEVGEQTNFTYHQNGNLLWDEYSGGDILKGSLIGSVLC
;
A
#
# COMPACT_ATOMS: atom_id res chain seq x y z
N MET A 1 0.85 10.61 13.40
CA MET A 1 1.34 9.72 12.32
C MET A 1 1.51 10.54 11.06
N ILE A 2 2.68 10.50 10.43
CA ILE A 2 3.02 11.23 9.19
C ILE A 2 3.66 10.21 8.23
N TYR A 3 3.23 10.19 6.96
CA TYR A 3 3.85 9.40 5.90
C TYR A 3 4.28 10.36 4.79
N GLU A 4 5.57 10.37 4.49
CA GLU A 4 6.16 11.35 3.58
C GLU A 4 7.41 10.77 2.89
N LEU A 5 7.87 11.42 1.82
CA LEU A 5 9.16 11.07 1.21
C LEU A 5 10.31 11.30 2.19
N ALA A 6 11.23 10.35 2.23
CA ALA A 6 12.44 10.46 3.03
C ALA A 6 13.34 11.60 2.51
N LYS A 7 13.97 12.30 3.44
CA LYS A 7 14.91 13.39 3.15
C LYS A 7 16.34 12.94 3.44
N PRO A 8 17.36 13.63 2.92
CA PRO A 8 18.76 13.29 3.20
C PRO A 8 19.09 13.16 4.70
N GLU A 9 18.48 13.97 5.55
CA GLU A 9 18.65 13.91 7.00
C GLU A 9 18.04 12.62 7.63
N ASP A 10 17.15 11.93 6.93
CA ASP A 10 16.50 10.71 7.41
C ASP A 10 17.34 9.42 7.16
N ILE A 11 18.44 9.50 6.36
CA ILE A 11 19.24 8.35 5.92
C ILE A 11 19.60 7.43 7.08
N GLN A 12 20.21 7.97 8.14
CA GLN A 12 20.66 7.18 9.28
C GLN A 12 19.50 6.50 10.02
N ALA A 13 18.36 7.17 10.14
CA ALA A 13 17.17 6.63 10.77
C ALA A 13 16.56 5.50 9.92
N VAL A 14 16.47 5.69 8.59
CA VAL A 14 16.01 4.65 7.65
C VAL A 14 16.94 3.45 7.69
N TYR A 15 18.26 3.65 7.65
CA TYR A 15 19.24 2.60 7.76
C TYR A 15 19.07 1.78 9.05
N ASN A 16 18.88 2.46 10.17
CA ASN A 16 18.65 1.81 11.46
C ASN A 16 17.36 0.98 11.47
N VAL A 17 16.26 1.47 10.91
CA VAL A 17 15.00 0.72 10.77
C VAL A 17 15.23 -0.57 9.97
N VAL A 18 15.90 -0.46 8.83
CA VAL A 18 16.15 -1.60 7.93
C VAL A 18 17.06 -2.62 8.62
N GLN A 19 18.24 -2.19 9.07
CA GLN A 19 19.24 -3.08 9.67
C GLN A 19 18.76 -3.74 10.94
N HIS A 20 18.08 -2.98 11.82
CA HIS A 20 17.54 -3.52 13.05
C HIS A 20 16.47 -4.59 12.76
N THR A 21 15.59 -4.33 11.80
CA THR A 21 14.55 -5.29 11.41
C THR A 21 15.15 -6.56 10.83
N ILE A 22 16.11 -6.45 9.90
CA ILE A 22 16.78 -7.60 9.30
C ILE A 22 17.46 -8.45 10.41
N LYS A 23 18.31 -7.84 11.21
CA LYS A 23 19.08 -8.53 12.26
C LYS A 23 18.21 -9.17 13.37
N THR A 24 17.02 -8.64 13.59
CA THR A 24 16.10 -9.15 14.62
C THR A 24 15.17 -10.26 14.10
N ILE A 25 14.71 -10.15 12.87
CA ILE A 25 13.68 -11.03 12.33
C ILE A 25 14.27 -12.15 11.48
N TYR A 26 15.20 -11.84 10.57
CA TYR A 26 15.67 -12.78 9.56
C TYR A 26 16.43 -14.01 10.12
N PRO A 27 17.22 -13.91 11.22
CA PRO A 27 17.87 -15.09 11.80
C PRO A 27 16.91 -16.20 12.26
N LYS A 28 15.62 -15.90 12.36
CA LYS A 28 14.58 -16.91 12.70
C LYS A 28 14.18 -17.76 11.50
N TYR A 29 14.55 -17.35 10.29
CA TYR A 29 14.10 -17.95 9.02
C TYR A 29 15.26 -18.31 8.10
N TYR A 30 16.40 -17.65 8.24
CA TYR A 30 17.54 -17.76 7.34
C TYR A 30 18.86 -17.99 8.08
N PRO A 31 19.82 -18.69 7.47
CA PRO A 31 21.20 -18.73 7.97
C PRO A 31 21.87 -17.35 7.88
N MET A 32 22.96 -17.18 8.63
CA MET A 32 23.60 -15.86 8.78
C MET A 32 24.13 -15.30 7.46
N GLU A 33 24.57 -16.14 6.53
CA GLU A 33 25.04 -15.72 5.20
C GLU A 33 23.95 -14.97 4.43
N VAL A 34 22.68 -15.40 4.55
CA VAL A 34 21.53 -14.73 3.96
C VAL A 34 21.22 -13.43 4.70
N VAL A 35 21.31 -13.42 6.05
CA VAL A 35 21.14 -12.21 6.84
C VAL A 35 22.18 -11.16 6.45
N ASP A 36 23.44 -11.54 6.35
CA ASP A 36 24.54 -10.66 5.95
C ASP A 36 24.38 -10.15 4.52
N PHE A 37 23.91 -11.00 3.61
CA PHE A 37 23.54 -10.60 2.25
C PHE A 37 22.48 -9.47 2.28
N PHE A 38 21.38 -9.62 3.03
CA PHE A 38 20.36 -8.59 3.12
C PHE A 38 20.88 -7.31 3.77
N CYS A 39 21.72 -7.42 4.79
CA CYS A 39 22.36 -6.27 5.43
C CYS A 39 23.23 -5.49 4.43
N GLY A 40 24.01 -6.19 3.61
CA GLY A 40 24.87 -5.60 2.58
C GLY A 40 24.06 -5.04 1.40
N HIS A 41 23.01 -5.76 0.96
CA HIS A 41 22.12 -5.32 -0.12
C HIS A 41 21.41 -4.00 0.23
N HIS A 42 21.08 -3.81 1.50
CA HIS A 42 20.50 -2.58 2.04
C HIS A 42 21.55 -1.76 2.81
N SER A 43 22.73 -1.58 2.21
CA SER A 43 23.78 -0.72 2.76
C SER A 43 23.35 0.74 2.85
N GLU A 44 24.08 1.53 3.63
CA GLU A 44 23.82 2.96 3.76
C GLU A 44 23.90 3.67 2.42
N ASP A 45 24.93 3.35 1.61
CA ASP A 45 25.12 3.92 0.26
C ASP A 45 23.93 3.60 -0.67
N ALA A 46 23.40 2.37 -0.62
CA ALA A 46 22.24 1.98 -1.41
C ALA A 46 20.99 2.76 -1.00
N LEU A 47 20.78 2.91 0.31
CA LEU A 47 19.65 3.68 0.84
C LEU A 47 19.77 5.17 0.52
N GLU A 48 20.98 5.74 0.63
CA GLU A 48 21.24 7.13 0.28
C GLU A 48 20.90 7.41 -1.19
N LYS A 49 21.32 6.52 -2.09
CA LYS A 49 21.01 6.62 -3.51
C LYS A 49 19.49 6.62 -3.76
N ASP A 50 18.76 5.70 -3.13
CA ASP A 50 17.32 5.58 -3.33
C ASP A 50 16.57 6.77 -2.72
N ILE A 51 17.02 7.30 -1.57
CA ILE A 51 16.46 8.51 -0.96
C ILE A 51 16.70 9.73 -1.88
N LYS A 52 17.89 9.89 -2.41
CA LYS A 52 18.22 10.98 -3.35
C LYS A 52 17.38 10.93 -4.63
N ASN A 53 17.01 9.73 -5.07
CA ASN A 53 16.14 9.52 -6.23
C ASN A 53 14.64 9.71 -5.92
N GLY A 54 14.27 9.89 -4.65
CA GLY A 54 12.87 10.07 -4.25
C GLY A 54 12.04 8.77 -4.23
N TYR A 55 12.68 7.61 -4.12
CA TYR A 55 12.01 6.31 -4.13
C TYR A 55 11.57 5.84 -2.75
N VAL A 56 12.09 6.45 -1.68
CA VAL A 56 11.90 6.01 -0.31
C VAL A 56 10.91 6.90 0.40
N SER A 57 9.93 6.29 1.05
CA SER A 57 9.02 6.95 1.98
C SER A 57 9.23 6.47 3.40
N VAL A 58 8.92 7.30 4.37
CA VAL A 58 9.04 7.02 5.81
C VAL A 58 7.72 7.24 6.53
N LEU A 59 7.47 6.38 7.52
CA LEU A 59 6.37 6.54 8.46
C LEU A 59 6.90 7.02 9.80
N LYS A 60 6.47 8.21 10.23
CA LYS A 60 6.84 8.84 11.50
C LYS A 60 5.69 8.75 12.50
N ILE A 61 6.01 8.29 13.72
CA ILE A 61 5.13 8.32 14.88
C ILE A 61 5.80 9.19 15.92
N ASP A 62 5.13 10.24 16.37
CA ASP A 62 5.63 11.20 17.35
C ASP A 62 7.04 11.72 17.01
N GLY A 63 7.26 11.98 15.71
CA GLY A 63 8.52 12.48 15.17
C GLY A 63 9.61 11.43 14.93
N THR A 64 9.39 10.17 15.33
CA THR A 64 10.36 9.07 15.16
C THR A 64 10.00 8.23 13.93
N ILE A 65 10.96 7.93 13.06
CA ILE A 65 10.80 7.01 11.94
C ILE A 65 10.70 5.58 12.48
N VAL A 66 9.55 4.93 12.25
CA VAL A 66 9.27 3.57 12.73
C VAL A 66 9.15 2.56 11.59
N ALA A 67 8.99 3.04 10.36
CA ALA A 67 8.87 2.18 9.19
C ALA A 67 9.28 2.94 7.93
N THR A 68 9.61 2.18 6.88
CA THR A 68 9.98 2.70 5.56
C THR A 68 9.41 1.81 4.46
N GLY A 69 9.11 2.43 3.32
CA GLY A 69 8.73 1.77 2.08
C GLY A 69 9.53 2.33 0.91
N CYS A 70 9.81 1.50 -0.08
CA CYS A 70 10.52 1.89 -1.29
C CYS A 70 9.96 1.13 -2.49
N PHE A 71 9.78 1.84 -3.59
CA PHE A 71 9.46 1.24 -4.88
C PHE A 71 10.13 2.02 -6.01
N VAL A 72 10.37 1.34 -7.12
CA VAL A 72 10.89 1.89 -8.36
C VAL A 72 10.04 1.37 -9.49
N ASP A 73 9.42 2.26 -10.22
CA ASP A 73 8.41 1.93 -11.24
C ASP A 73 7.27 1.08 -10.64
N ASP A 74 7.09 -0.16 -11.07
CA ASP A 74 6.10 -1.11 -10.57
C ASP A 74 6.65 -2.11 -9.55
N HIS A 75 7.96 -2.00 -9.20
CA HIS A 75 8.65 -2.92 -8.29
C HIS A 75 8.73 -2.38 -6.87
N ILE A 76 8.11 -3.06 -5.91
CA ILE A 76 8.23 -2.76 -4.49
C ILE A 76 9.50 -3.42 -3.95
N THR A 77 10.51 -2.62 -3.68
CA THR A 77 11.85 -3.11 -3.33
C THR A 77 12.08 -3.28 -1.84
N ARG A 78 11.37 -2.53 -1.00
CA ARG A 78 11.53 -2.55 0.46
C ARG A 78 10.25 -2.15 1.19
N VAL A 79 9.88 -2.91 2.22
CA VAL A 79 8.93 -2.49 3.24
C VAL A 79 9.41 -3.03 4.58
N TYR A 80 9.88 -2.16 5.45
CA TYR A 80 10.39 -2.52 6.78
C TYR A 80 9.65 -1.75 7.86
N VAL A 81 9.28 -2.45 8.94
CA VAL A 81 8.68 -1.89 10.15
C VAL A 81 9.51 -2.37 11.33
N LEU A 82 9.93 -1.46 12.20
CA LEU A 82 10.64 -1.80 13.43
C LEU A 82 9.91 -2.92 14.18
N PRO A 83 10.62 -3.95 14.71
CA PRO A 83 10.01 -5.09 15.36
C PRO A 83 8.98 -4.73 16.44
N GLU A 84 9.28 -3.74 17.29
CA GLU A 84 8.42 -3.23 18.35
C GLU A 84 7.20 -2.44 17.86
N HIS A 85 7.19 -2.09 16.59
CA HIS A 85 6.09 -1.40 15.92
C HIS A 85 5.30 -2.29 14.95
N GLN A 86 5.66 -3.58 14.81
CA GLN A 86 4.92 -4.54 13.99
C GLN A 86 3.56 -4.88 14.58
N LYS A 87 2.70 -5.50 13.77
CA LYS A 87 1.32 -5.91 14.12
C LYS A 87 0.38 -4.75 14.51
N LYS A 88 0.75 -3.51 14.20
CA LYS A 88 -0.06 -2.30 14.37
C LYS A 88 -0.67 -1.79 13.06
N GLY A 89 -0.58 -2.55 11.97
CA GLY A 89 -1.11 -2.19 10.66
C GLY A 89 -0.19 -1.32 9.80
N TYR A 90 0.98 -0.91 10.29
CA TYR A 90 1.86 0.02 9.56
C TYR A 90 2.40 -0.54 8.24
N GLY A 91 2.77 -1.81 8.18
CA GLY A 91 3.19 -2.45 6.93
C GLY A 91 2.06 -2.44 5.88
N THR A 92 0.85 -2.80 6.28
CA THR A 92 -0.33 -2.75 5.41
C THR A 92 -0.63 -1.33 4.94
N PHE A 93 -0.48 -0.34 5.82
CA PHE A 93 -0.65 1.07 5.48
C PHE A 93 0.35 1.52 4.41
N ILE A 94 1.64 1.20 4.59
CA ILE A 94 2.70 1.53 3.61
C ILE A 94 2.42 0.84 2.27
N MET A 95 2.09 -0.45 2.29
CA MET A 95 1.78 -1.20 1.06
C MET A 95 0.65 -0.57 0.27
N LYS A 96 -0.46 -0.19 0.92
CA LYS A 96 -1.57 0.48 0.25
C LYS A 96 -1.16 1.80 -0.40
N ASN A 97 -0.38 2.63 0.29
CA ASN A 97 0.11 3.89 -0.27
C ASN A 97 1.05 3.67 -1.48
N ILE A 98 1.90 2.64 -1.43
CA ILE A 98 2.77 2.28 -2.56
C ILE A 98 1.92 1.76 -3.73
N GLU A 99 0.97 0.85 -3.48
CA GLU A 99 0.08 0.32 -4.51
C GLU A 99 -0.73 1.43 -5.21
N GLU A 100 -1.23 2.41 -4.46
CA GLU A 100 -1.92 3.58 -5.02
C GLU A 100 -1.00 4.38 -5.94
N GLN A 101 0.23 4.68 -5.51
CA GLN A 101 1.20 5.44 -6.32
C GLN A 101 1.65 4.67 -7.57
N ILE A 102 1.90 3.37 -7.46
CA ILE A 102 2.21 2.51 -8.62
C ILE A 102 1.01 2.48 -9.57
N GLY A 103 -0.21 2.32 -9.05
CA GLY A 103 -1.46 2.24 -9.83
C GLY A 103 -1.78 3.48 -10.67
N GLU A 104 -1.17 4.64 -10.38
CA GLU A 104 -1.28 5.83 -11.22
C GLU A 104 -0.68 5.61 -12.63
N LYS A 105 0.33 4.74 -12.76
CA LYS A 105 1.10 4.55 -13.99
C LYS A 105 1.09 3.12 -14.51
N PHE A 106 0.96 2.14 -13.62
CA PHE A 106 1.08 0.72 -13.93
C PHE A 106 -0.19 -0.03 -13.53
N ASP A 107 -0.51 -1.11 -14.25
CA ASP A 107 -1.68 -1.94 -13.97
C ASP A 107 -1.37 -3.06 -12.98
N LYS A 108 -0.08 -3.26 -12.66
CA LYS A 108 0.43 -4.27 -11.73
C LYS A 108 1.50 -3.71 -10.82
N ALA A 109 1.64 -4.33 -9.65
CA ALA A 109 2.84 -4.22 -8.82
C ALA A 109 3.44 -5.60 -8.63
N TYR A 110 4.77 -5.67 -8.50
CA TYR A 110 5.46 -6.89 -8.13
C TYR A 110 6.49 -6.65 -7.02
N LEU A 111 6.90 -7.73 -6.37
CA LEU A 111 7.88 -7.72 -5.30
C LEU A 111 8.58 -9.07 -5.16
N ASP A 112 9.77 -9.03 -4.57
CA ASP A 112 10.54 -10.20 -4.18
C ASP A 112 10.33 -10.46 -2.67
N ALA A 113 9.43 -11.40 -2.37
CA ALA A 113 9.04 -11.68 -1.00
C ALA A 113 10.04 -12.60 -0.31
N SER A 114 10.69 -12.12 0.74
CA SER A 114 11.43 -12.99 1.65
C SER A 114 10.47 -13.90 2.43
N LEU A 115 10.91 -15.09 2.84
CA LEU A 115 10.07 -16.09 3.52
C LEU A 115 9.28 -15.56 4.73
N PRO A 116 9.85 -14.68 5.59
CA PRO A 116 9.10 -14.15 6.75
C PRO A 116 7.82 -13.39 6.40
N VAL A 117 7.72 -12.85 5.20
CA VAL A 117 6.65 -11.91 4.82
C VAL A 117 5.77 -12.39 3.67
N ALA A 118 6.09 -13.50 2.99
CA ALA A 118 5.30 -14.01 1.87
C ALA A 118 3.81 -14.16 2.21
N ALA A 119 3.49 -14.78 3.35
CA ALA A 119 2.10 -14.94 3.80
C ALA A 119 1.37 -13.62 4.11
N LEU A 120 2.10 -12.52 4.39
CA LEU A 120 1.50 -11.21 4.52
C LEU A 120 1.10 -10.67 3.15
N TYR A 121 1.97 -10.79 2.16
CA TYR A 121 1.69 -10.33 0.80
C TYR A 121 0.55 -11.11 0.15
N GLU A 122 0.43 -12.43 0.40
CA GLU A 122 -0.75 -13.20 -0.02
C GLU A 122 -2.05 -12.62 0.56
N LYS A 123 -2.08 -12.26 1.85
CA LYS A 123 -3.24 -11.61 2.48
C LYS A 123 -3.54 -10.22 1.92
N LEU A 124 -2.55 -9.56 1.35
CA LEU A 124 -2.72 -8.27 0.66
C LEU A 124 -3.14 -8.44 -0.81
N GLY A 125 -3.31 -9.67 -1.28
CA GLY A 125 -3.79 -9.99 -2.62
C GLY A 125 -2.70 -10.19 -3.67
N PHE A 126 -1.43 -10.26 -3.26
CA PHE A 126 -0.35 -10.69 -4.15
C PHE A 126 -0.43 -12.20 -4.36
N VAL A 127 -0.12 -12.63 -5.57
CA VAL A 127 -0.04 -14.04 -5.95
C VAL A 127 1.39 -14.40 -6.29
N ASN A 128 1.82 -15.58 -5.87
CA ASN A 128 3.14 -16.10 -6.23
C ASN A 128 3.14 -16.48 -7.71
N VAL A 129 4.09 -15.95 -8.46
CA VAL A 129 4.28 -16.25 -9.89
C VAL A 129 5.53 -17.04 -10.16
N MET A 130 6.53 -16.97 -9.26
CA MET A 130 7.79 -17.69 -9.43
C MET A 130 8.50 -17.90 -8.08
N HIS A 131 9.18 -19.05 -7.95
CA HIS A 131 10.12 -19.32 -6.87
C HIS A 131 11.53 -19.10 -7.39
N GLU A 132 12.27 -18.21 -6.74
CA GLU A 132 13.62 -17.88 -7.15
C GLU A 132 14.65 -18.33 -6.13
N ARG A 133 15.88 -18.54 -6.63
CA ARG A 133 17.03 -18.97 -5.85
C ARG A 133 18.23 -18.13 -6.21
N TYR A 134 18.81 -17.50 -5.21
CA TYR A 134 20.00 -16.68 -5.38
C TYR A 134 21.15 -17.26 -4.53
N PRO A 135 22.30 -17.61 -5.15
CA PRO A 135 23.45 -18.07 -4.39
C PRO A 135 24.07 -16.89 -3.62
N VAL A 136 24.25 -17.07 -2.33
CA VAL A 136 24.97 -16.16 -1.45
C VAL A 136 26.32 -16.79 -1.05
N GLU A 137 27.02 -16.21 -0.09
CA GLU A 137 28.31 -16.71 0.35
C GLU A 137 28.26 -18.16 0.85
N ASN A 138 29.42 -18.84 0.84
CA ASN A 138 29.62 -20.21 1.33
C ASN A 138 28.70 -21.28 0.67
N GLY A 139 28.18 -21.03 -0.53
CA GLY A 139 27.30 -21.95 -1.23
C GLY A 139 25.87 -22.04 -0.65
N VAL A 140 25.54 -21.15 0.26
CA VAL A 140 24.16 -21.01 0.80
C VAL A 140 23.25 -20.41 -0.28
N ILE A 141 22.01 -20.85 -0.31
CA ILE A 141 21.00 -20.36 -1.27
C ILE A 141 19.93 -19.55 -0.54
N LEU A 142 19.77 -18.31 -0.96
CA LEU A 142 18.58 -17.52 -0.63
C LEU A 142 17.42 -17.97 -1.53
N ALA A 143 16.34 -18.46 -0.93
CA ALA A 143 15.09 -18.71 -1.63
C ALA A 143 14.11 -17.58 -1.32
N TYR A 144 13.40 -17.11 -2.34
CA TYR A 144 12.38 -16.08 -2.23
C TYR A 144 11.26 -16.28 -3.28
N GLU A 145 10.15 -15.61 -3.07
CA GLU A 145 8.98 -15.66 -3.93
C GLU A 145 8.89 -14.38 -4.76
N VAL A 146 8.78 -14.49 -6.07
CA VAL A 146 8.37 -13.36 -6.92
C VAL A 146 6.85 -13.32 -6.90
N MET A 147 6.30 -12.22 -6.45
CA MET A 147 4.85 -12.08 -6.29
C MET A 147 4.33 -10.87 -7.06
N GLU A 148 3.16 -11.01 -7.67
CA GLU A 148 2.49 -9.95 -8.42
C GLU A 148 1.10 -9.68 -7.86
N LYS A 149 0.63 -8.45 -8.09
CA LYS A 149 -0.75 -8.04 -7.80
C LYS A 149 -1.26 -7.15 -8.92
N GLU A 150 -2.43 -7.48 -9.46
CA GLU A 150 -3.17 -6.56 -10.33
C GLU A 150 -3.64 -5.37 -9.51
N LEU A 151 -3.26 -4.19 -9.95
CA LEU A 151 -3.72 -2.94 -9.36
C LEU A 151 -4.95 -2.49 -10.13
N HIS A 152 -6.10 -2.60 -9.51
CA HIS A 152 -7.28 -2.01 -10.10
C HIS A 152 -7.10 -0.49 -10.09
N LYS A 153 -6.91 0.09 -11.26
CA LYS A 153 -7.21 1.51 -11.42
C LYS A 153 -8.65 1.67 -10.96
N ILE A 154 -8.86 2.34 -9.86
CA ILE A 154 -10.18 2.88 -9.58
C ILE A 154 -10.43 3.74 -10.81
N SER A 155 -11.28 3.24 -11.72
CA SER A 155 -11.57 3.99 -12.93
C SER A 155 -12.22 5.28 -12.46
N THR A 156 -11.46 6.36 -12.47
CA THR A 156 -11.95 7.72 -12.27
C THR A 156 -12.99 8.11 -13.33
N ASP A 157 -13.24 7.20 -14.26
CA ASP A 157 -14.18 7.33 -15.37
C ASP A 157 -15.63 6.97 -15.03
N ILE A 158 -15.96 6.63 -13.78
CA ILE A 158 -17.37 6.52 -13.45
C ILE A 158 -17.94 7.94 -13.33
N ASN A 159 -18.43 8.43 -14.45
CA ASN A 159 -19.22 9.64 -14.45
C ASN A 159 -20.64 9.32 -13.99
N TYR A 160 -21.00 9.87 -12.85
CA TYR A 160 -22.35 9.74 -12.26
C TYR A 160 -23.32 10.80 -12.76
N ASP A 161 -22.82 11.80 -13.51
CA ASP A 161 -23.65 12.91 -13.96
C ASP A 161 -24.82 12.44 -14.82
N GLY A 162 -26.02 12.86 -14.43
CA GLY A 162 -27.27 12.46 -15.07
C GLY A 162 -27.73 11.03 -14.82
N ARG A 163 -27.00 10.21 -14.04
CA ARG A 163 -27.44 8.84 -13.71
C ARG A 163 -28.55 8.85 -12.67
N LYS A 164 -29.50 7.95 -12.88
CA LYS A 164 -30.64 7.74 -11.96
C LYS A 164 -30.47 6.39 -11.26
N PHE A 165 -30.69 6.42 -9.96
CA PHE A 165 -30.64 5.22 -9.12
C PHE A 165 -31.92 5.09 -8.33
N ILE A 166 -32.31 3.85 -8.04
CA ILE A 166 -33.38 3.49 -7.11
C ILE A 166 -32.79 2.66 -5.98
N PRO A 167 -33.26 2.80 -4.75
CA PRO A 167 -32.80 2.00 -3.65
C PRO A 167 -33.14 0.52 -3.88
N LYS A 168 -32.18 -0.36 -3.65
CA LYS A 168 -32.39 -1.81 -3.71
C LYS A 168 -32.74 -2.40 -2.35
N MET A 169 -32.26 -1.80 -1.28
CA MET A 169 -32.55 -2.18 0.10
C MET A 169 -32.56 -0.92 0.98
N ASN A 170 -33.34 -0.97 2.05
CA ASN A 170 -33.39 0.07 3.07
C ASN A 170 -33.34 -0.57 4.47
N SER A 171 -32.91 0.18 5.48
CA SER A 171 -33.04 -0.24 6.88
C SER A 171 -34.49 -0.17 7.34
N GLU A 172 -34.87 -0.91 8.39
CA GLU A 172 -36.23 -0.94 8.93
C GLU A 172 -36.79 0.45 9.30
N ASN A 173 -35.91 1.42 9.58
CA ASN A 173 -36.27 2.81 9.92
C ASN A 173 -35.79 3.81 8.85
N GLY A 174 -35.50 3.37 7.64
CA GLY A 174 -35.02 4.25 6.56
C GLY A 174 -36.20 5.01 5.93
N GLU A 175 -36.03 6.31 5.74
CA GLU A 175 -37.02 7.21 5.13
C GLU A 175 -37.12 7.03 3.58
N VAL A 176 -36.18 6.31 2.98
CA VAL A 176 -36.04 6.14 1.54
C VAL A 176 -36.67 4.81 1.12
N GLY A 177 -37.66 4.82 0.24
CA GLY A 177 -38.35 3.63 -0.23
C GLY A 177 -38.08 3.31 -1.71
N GLU A 178 -38.61 2.19 -2.21
CA GLU A 178 -38.48 1.76 -3.62
C GLU A 178 -39.00 2.80 -4.65
N GLN A 179 -39.84 3.73 -4.20
CA GLN A 179 -40.41 4.80 -5.04
C GLN A 179 -39.51 6.04 -5.07
N THR A 180 -38.42 6.08 -4.29
CA THR A 180 -37.51 7.22 -4.28
C THR A 180 -36.52 7.11 -5.44
N ASN A 181 -36.38 8.18 -6.20
CA ASN A 181 -35.43 8.26 -7.31
C ASN A 181 -34.33 9.25 -6.95
N PHE A 182 -33.09 8.83 -7.14
CA PHE A 182 -31.89 9.66 -7.01
C PHE A 182 -31.38 10.06 -8.38
N THR A 183 -31.18 11.34 -8.60
CA THR A 183 -30.51 11.84 -9.80
C THR A 183 -29.18 12.42 -9.38
N TYR A 184 -28.09 11.79 -9.84
CA TYR A 184 -26.72 12.18 -9.50
C TYR A 184 -26.20 13.22 -10.46
N HIS A 185 -25.43 14.15 -9.94
CA HIS A 185 -24.68 15.17 -10.65
C HIS A 185 -23.23 15.12 -10.22
N GLN A 186 -22.32 15.33 -11.18
CA GLN A 186 -20.89 15.31 -10.90
C GLN A 186 -20.17 16.44 -11.60
N ASN A 187 -19.27 17.11 -10.87
CA ASN A 187 -18.34 18.08 -11.43
C ASN A 187 -16.95 17.84 -10.81
N GLY A 188 -16.06 17.22 -11.58
CA GLY A 188 -14.79 16.73 -11.07
C GLY A 188 -15.02 15.73 -9.95
N ASN A 189 -14.41 15.95 -8.79
CA ASN A 189 -14.56 15.10 -7.60
C ASN A 189 -15.80 15.40 -6.76
N LEU A 190 -16.54 16.45 -7.05
CA LEU A 190 -17.75 16.79 -6.35
C LEU A 190 -18.92 15.99 -6.91
N LEU A 191 -19.59 15.22 -6.06
CA LEU A 191 -20.79 14.46 -6.35
C LEU A 191 -21.93 14.99 -5.50
N TRP A 192 -23.06 15.25 -6.10
CA TRP A 192 -24.30 15.54 -5.37
C TRP A 192 -25.45 14.85 -6.05
N ASP A 193 -26.53 14.67 -5.33
CA ASP A 193 -27.77 14.18 -5.88
C ASP A 193 -28.97 15.03 -5.45
N GLU A 194 -30.01 14.89 -6.23
CA GLU A 194 -31.36 15.28 -5.86
C GLU A 194 -32.23 14.03 -5.84
N TYR A 195 -32.99 13.85 -4.78
CA TYR A 195 -33.89 12.71 -4.69
C TYR A 195 -35.29 13.15 -4.26
N SER A 196 -36.27 12.40 -4.77
CA SER A 196 -37.68 12.60 -4.47
C SER A 196 -38.46 11.33 -4.79
N GLY A 197 -39.68 11.22 -4.25
CA GLY A 197 -40.60 10.10 -4.48
C GLY A 197 -40.99 9.39 -3.17
N GLY A 198 -42.07 8.64 -3.22
CA GLY A 198 -42.70 8.11 -2.00
C GLY A 198 -43.20 9.27 -1.13
N ASP A 199 -42.85 9.21 0.16
CA ASP A 199 -43.22 10.24 1.13
C ASP A 199 -42.25 11.44 1.14
N ILE A 200 -41.18 11.41 0.30
CA ILE A 200 -40.17 12.45 0.22
C ILE A 200 -40.50 13.44 -0.89
N LEU A 201 -40.75 14.69 -0.53
CA LEU A 201 -40.97 15.76 -1.50
C LEU A 201 -39.68 16.10 -2.27
N LYS A 202 -38.59 16.36 -1.58
CA LYS A 202 -37.25 16.61 -2.15
C LYS A 202 -36.17 16.48 -1.07
N GLY A 203 -35.06 15.86 -1.42
CA GLY A 203 -33.86 15.83 -0.59
C GLY A 203 -32.62 15.97 -1.49
N SER A 204 -31.46 16.20 -0.88
CA SER A 204 -30.18 16.22 -1.56
C SER A 204 -29.08 15.71 -0.67
N LEU A 205 -28.07 15.05 -1.27
CA LEU A 205 -26.84 14.62 -0.64
C LEU A 205 -25.67 15.25 -1.37
N ILE A 206 -24.59 15.55 -0.66
CA ILE A 206 -23.34 16.04 -1.25
C ILE A 206 -22.21 15.18 -0.70
N GLY A 207 -21.35 14.73 -1.59
CA GLY A 207 -20.16 13.96 -1.26
C GLY A 207 -19.02 14.24 -2.22
N SER A 208 -17.92 13.56 -2.02
CA SER A 208 -16.79 13.56 -2.96
C SER A 208 -16.52 12.16 -3.45
N VAL A 209 -16.19 12.05 -4.74
CA VAL A 209 -15.59 10.84 -5.29
C VAL A 209 -14.11 10.92 -4.91
N LEU A 210 -13.66 10.00 -4.07
CA LEU A 210 -12.24 9.87 -3.76
C LEU A 210 -11.58 9.12 -4.92
N CYS A 211 -10.65 9.77 -5.58
CA CYS A 211 -9.74 9.18 -6.54
C CYS A 211 -8.59 8.49 -5.82
#